data_a9ccfc1c9ba169efdb3ca8e4c7000c0a
#
_entry.id   a9ccfc1c9ba169efdb3ca8e4c7000c0a
#
_cell.length_a   1.000
_cell.length_b   1.000
_cell.length_c   1.000
_cell.angle_alpha   90.00
_cell.angle_beta   90.00
_cell.angle_gamma   90.00
#
_symmetry.space_group_name_H-M   'P 1'
#
loop_
_entity.id
_entity.type
_entity.pdbx_description
1 polymer ?
#
loop_
_entity_poly.entity_id
_entity_poly.type
_entity_poly.pdbx_seq_one_letter_code
_entity_poly.pdbx_strand_id
1 'polypeptide(L)'
;MSDYWKMTPEQRERRREQMREYARARRPEQARRDAARTRVRVSTRSQRAHGICQQVKDYVISRKIAAGECVDCSLPCEEWNHVMFAYDHLDRTQKLFAISKAYKMKDVSLDLLEAEIAKCELVCHNCHAFRTWVERAHDPTVRQATINELPLMELMTQA
;
A
#
# COMPACT_ATOMS: atom_id res chain seq x y z
N MET A 1 -28.25 7.48 24.42
CA MET A 1 -27.59 6.15 24.51
C MET A 1 -28.70 5.12 24.64
N SER A 2 -28.75 4.13 23.76
CA SER A 2 -29.87 3.17 23.74
C SER A 2 -29.77 2.18 24.89
N ASP A 3 -30.89 1.99 25.63
CA ASP A 3 -30.99 1.04 26.73
C ASP A 3 -30.97 -0.45 26.31
N TYR A 4 -30.44 -0.75 25.13
CA TYR A 4 -30.39 -2.08 24.55
C TYR A 4 -29.71 -3.11 25.47
N TRP A 5 -28.71 -2.68 26.25
CA TRP A 5 -27.96 -3.53 27.16
C TRP A 5 -28.73 -3.94 28.42
N LYS A 6 -29.80 -3.21 28.75
CA LYS A 6 -30.67 -3.49 29.88
C LYS A 6 -31.81 -4.46 29.55
N MET A 7 -31.98 -4.80 28.26
CA MET A 7 -33.03 -5.68 27.79
C MET A 7 -32.71 -7.16 28.08
N THR A 8 -33.75 -7.93 28.42
CA THR A 8 -33.63 -9.41 28.53
C THR A 8 -33.34 -10.04 27.16
N PRO A 9 -32.80 -11.26 27.10
CA PRO A 9 -32.58 -11.97 25.84
C PRO A 9 -33.84 -12.07 24.97
N GLU A 10 -35.00 -12.33 25.57
CA GLU A 10 -36.30 -12.40 24.88
C GLU A 10 -36.73 -11.05 24.31
N GLN A 11 -36.52 -9.96 25.05
CA GLN A 11 -36.82 -8.61 24.58
C GLN A 11 -35.92 -8.20 23.40
N ARG A 12 -34.65 -8.62 23.44
CA ARG A 12 -33.71 -8.37 22.31
C ARG A 12 -34.14 -9.15 21.07
N GLU A 13 -34.62 -10.39 21.21
CA GLU A 13 -35.08 -11.18 20.07
C GLU A 13 -36.36 -10.61 19.45
N ARG A 14 -37.35 -10.23 20.25
CA ARG A 14 -38.56 -9.54 19.79
C ARG A 14 -38.20 -8.24 19.03
N ARG A 15 -37.25 -7.48 19.53
CA ARG A 15 -36.80 -6.25 18.87
C ARG A 15 -36.09 -6.53 17.54
N ARG A 16 -35.28 -7.59 17.47
CA ARG A 16 -34.66 -8.03 16.22
C ARG A 16 -35.70 -8.45 15.18
N GLU A 17 -36.72 -9.16 15.60
CA GLU A 17 -37.79 -9.61 14.73
C GLU A 17 -38.63 -8.42 14.22
N GLN A 18 -38.97 -7.51 15.09
CA GLN A 18 -39.64 -6.25 14.73
C GLN A 18 -38.81 -5.40 13.75
N MET A 19 -37.51 -5.34 13.93
CA MET A 19 -36.60 -4.66 12.99
C MET A 19 -36.49 -5.38 11.64
N ARG A 20 -36.53 -6.71 11.64
CA ARG A 20 -36.58 -7.51 10.39
C ARG A 20 -37.87 -7.28 9.62
N GLU A 21 -39.02 -7.25 10.31
CA GLU A 21 -40.33 -6.95 9.72
C GLU A 21 -40.37 -5.52 9.17
N TYR A 22 -39.89 -4.54 9.94
CA TYR A 22 -39.75 -3.17 9.48
C TYR A 22 -38.89 -3.03 8.24
N ALA A 23 -37.75 -3.75 8.20
CA ALA A 23 -36.87 -3.77 7.04
C ALA A 23 -37.54 -4.42 5.81
N ARG A 24 -38.38 -5.47 6.01
CA ARG A 24 -39.17 -6.11 4.94
C ARG A 24 -40.30 -5.23 4.42
N ALA A 25 -40.95 -4.47 5.30
CA ALA A 25 -42.06 -3.59 4.97
C ALA A 25 -41.62 -2.29 4.29
N ARG A 26 -40.33 -1.93 4.39
CA ARG A 26 -39.79 -0.74 3.74
C ARG A 26 -39.91 -0.90 2.23
N ARG A 27 -40.70 -0.01 1.61
CA ARG A 27 -41.09 -0.03 0.19
C ARG A 27 -39.97 -0.58 -0.71
N PRO A 28 -40.11 -1.76 -1.29
CA PRO A 28 -39.04 -2.43 -2.03
C PRO A 28 -38.58 -1.63 -3.26
N GLU A 29 -39.46 -0.80 -3.81
CA GLU A 29 -39.16 0.05 -4.95
C GLU A 29 -38.21 1.23 -4.58
N GLN A 30 -38.43 1.87 -3.43
CA GLN A 30 -37.56 2.95 -2.97
C GLN A 30 -36.16 2.43 -2.63
N ALA A 31 -36.10 1.26 -1.97
CA ALA A 31 -34.83 0.61 -1.68
C ALA A 31 -34.06 0.21 -2.96
N ARG A 32 -34.77 -0.26 -4.01
CA ARG A 32 -34.18 -0.55 -5.32
C ARG A 32 -33.64 0.71 -6.00
N ARG A 33 -34.38 1.81 -5.95
CA ARG A 33 -33.96 3.11 -6.53
C ARG A 33 -32.73 3.66 -5.79
N ASP A 34 -32.71 3.58 -4.47
CA ASP A 34 -31.59 4.05 -3.66
C ASP A 34 -30.36 3.17 -3.86
N ALA A 35 -30.55 1.84 -3.92
CA ALA A 35 -29.49 0.89 -4.23
C ALA A 35 -28.92 1.10 -5.65
N ALA A 36 -29.76 1.36 -6.65
CA ALA A 36 -29.33 1.66 -8.01
C ALA A 36 -28.52 2.97 -8.07
N ARG A 37 -29.00 4.04 -7.41
CA ARG A 37 -28.29 5.32 -7.31
C ARG A 37 -26.93 5.15 -6.61
N THR A 38 -26.89 4.41 -5.52
CA THR A 38 -25.65 4.13 -4.79
C THR A 38 -24.68 3.31 -5.63
N ARG A 39 -25.16 2.29 -6.35
CA ARG A 39 -24.35 1.48 -7.26
C ARG A 39 -23.71 2.32 -8.37
N VAL A 40 -24.48 3.20 -9.01
CA VAL A 40 -23.98 4.08 -10.07
C VAL A 40 -22.93 5.05 -9.52
N ARG A 41 -23.17 5.67 -8.34
CA ARG A 41 -22.21 6.57 -7.70
C ARG A 41 -20.91 5.87 -7.29
N VAL A 42 -21.01 4.68 -6.73
CA VAL A 42 -19.84 3.87 -6.34
C VAL A 42 -19.10 3.39 -7.57
N SER A 43 -19.80 2.94 -8.63
CA SER A 43 -19.19 2.47 -9.87
C SER A 43 -18.37 3.55 -10.57
N THR A 44 -18.94 4.75 -10.80
CA THR A 44 -18.23 5.83 -11.51
C THR A 44 -17.06 6.38 -10.72
N ARG A 45 -17.19 6.52 -9.39
CA ARG A 45 -16.10 6.94 -8.51
C ARG A 45 -15.02 5.87 -8.41
N SER A 46 -15.42 4.61 -8.33
CA SER A 46 -14.52 3.46 -8.29
C SER A 46 -13.75 3.29 -9.60
N GLN A 47 -14.39 3.45 -10.76
CA GLN A 47 -13.74 3.34 -12.06
C GLN A 47 -12.70 4.44 -12.29
N ARG A 48 -13.00 5.70 -11.94
CA ARG A 48 -12.03 6.80 -12.02
C ARG A 48 -10.85 6.59 -11.06
N ALA A 49 -11.14 6.22 -9.82
CA ALA A 49 -10.09 5.93 -8.84
C ALA A 49 -9.26 4.72 -9.26
N HIS A 50 -9.86 3.71 -9.87
CA HIS A 50 -9.17 2.52 -10.39
C HIS A 50 -8.25 2.88 -11.57
N GLY A 51 -8.70 3.72 -12.49
CA GLY A 51 -7.90 4.19 -13.64
C GLY A 51 -6.66 4.95 -13.20
N ILE A 52 -6.79 5.93 -12.31
CA ILE A 52 -5.65 6.68 -11.76
C ILE A 52 -4.72 5.75 -10.97
N CYS A 53 -5.28 4.88 -10.15
CA CYS A 53 -4.52 3.89 -9.39
C CYS A 53 -3.69 2.98 -10.32
N GLN A 54 -4.26 2.54 -11.45
CA GLN A 54 -3.55 1.68 -12.40
C GLN A 54 -2.43 2.44 -13.12
N GLN A 55 -2.68 3.65 -13.59
CA GLN A 55 -1.66 4.50 -14.22
C GLN A 55 -0.45 4.74 -13.30
N VAL A 56 -0.70 5.05 -12.03
CA VAL A 56 0.37 5.24 -11.03
C VAL A 56 1.16 3.94 -10.81
N LYS A 57 0.50 2.79 -10.74
CA LYS A 57 1.18 1.49 -10.62
C LYS A 57 2.05 1.18 -11.82
N ASP A 58 1.50 1.32 -13.03
CA ASP A 58 2.19 1.04 -14.28
C ASP A 58 3.42 1.95 -14.42
N TYR A 59 3.27 3.22 -14.04
CA TYR A 59 4.37 4.17 -14.02
C TYR A 59 5.48 3.73 -13.04
N VAL A 60 5.14 3.39 -11.80
CA VAL A 60 6.13 2.91 -10.81
C VAL A 60 6.84 1.65 -11.30
N ILE A 61 6.13 0.71 -11.91
CA ILE A 61 6.70 -0.51 -12.49
C ILE A 61 7.69 -0.17 -13.61
N SER A 62 7.30 0.68 -14.56
CA SER A 62 8.18 1.10 -15.65
C SER A 62 9.45 1.78 -15.16
N ARG A 63 9.35 2.61 -14.09
CA ARG A 63 10.51 3.26 -13.48
C ARG A 63 11.43 2.29 -12.74
N LYS A 64 10.88 1.23 -12.11
CA LYS A 64 11.70 0.16 -11.51
C LYS A 64 12.50 -0.60 -12.56
N ILE A 65 11.84 -0.98 -13.66
CA ILE A 65 12.50 -1.70 -14.77
C ILE A 65 13.56 -0.81 -15.42
N ALA A 66 13.26 0.48 -15.61
CA ALA A 66 14.22 1.44 -16.17
C ALA A 66 15.44 1.68 -15.27
N ALA A 67 15.31 1.55 -13.95
CA ALA A 67 16.43 1.62 -13.01
C ALA A 67 17.37 0.42 -13.11
N GLY A 68 16.87 -0.73 -13.58
CA GLY A 68 17.61 -1.87 -14.05
C GLY A 68 18.03 -2.87 -12.98
N GLU A 69 18.49 -2.43 -11.79
CA GLU A 69 19.01 -3.33 -10.77
C GLU A 69 18.92 -2.78 -9.34
N CYS A 70 19.11 -3.63 -8.37
CA CYS A 70 19.28 -3.25 -6.97
C CYS A 70 20.64 -2.56 -6.77
N VAL A 71 20.66 -1.36 -6.20
CA VAL A 71 21.88 -0.60 -5.93
C VAL A 71 22.88 -1.35 -5.03
N ASP A 72 22.37 -2.16 -4.08
CA ASP A 72 23.23 -2.80 -3.08
C ASP A 72 23.79 -4.15 -3.53
N CYS A 73 23.01 -4.97 -4.25
CA CYS A 73 23.41 -6.34 -4.59
C CYS A 73 23.39 -6.64 -6.09
N SER A 74 23.11 -5.63 -6.93
CA SER A 74 23.05 -5.74 -8.39
C SER A 74 22.08 -6.80 -8.93
N LEU A 75 21.10 -7.22 -8.12
CA LEU A 75 20.01 -8.08 -8.59
C LEU A 75 19.25 -7.38 -9.71
N PRO A 76 19.14 -7.96 -10.93
CA PRO A 76 18.46 -7.30 -12.03
C PRO A 76 16.95 -7.20 -11.79
N CYS A 77 16.38 -6.03 -12.13
CA CYS A 77 14.94 -5.75 -12.03
C CYS A 77 14.30 -5.86 -13.43
N GLU A 78 13.48 -6.88 -13.62
CA GLU A 78 12.81 -7.21 -14.86
C GLU A 78 11.27 -7.21 -14.66
N GLU A 79 10.50 -7.38 -15.75
CA GLU A 79 9.04 -7.38 -15.69
C GLU A 79 8.47 -8.44 -14.74
N TRP A 80 9.06 -9.61 -14.68
CA TRP A 80 8.56 -10.72 -13.88
C TRP A 80 8.89 -10.62 -12.38
N ASN A 81 9.94 -9.88 -12.01
CA ASN A 81 10.42 -9.80 -10.62
C ASN A 81 10.35 -8.40 -10.00
N HIS A 82 9.82 -7.39 -10.71
CA HIS A 82 9.70 -6.01 -10.21
C HIS A 82 9.02 -5.88 -8.83
N VAL A 83 8.20 -6.85 -8.46
CA VAL A 83 7.54 -6.92 -7.14
C VAL A 83 8.52 -7.15 -5.99
N MET A 84 9.70 -7.69 -6.27
CA MET A 84 10.75 -7.94 -5.28
C MET A 84 11.55 -6.68 -4.94
N PHE A 85 11.26 -5.54 -5.57
CA PHE A 85 11.99 -4.30 -5.40
C PHE A 85 11.14 -3.20 -4.77
N ALA A 86 11.78 -2.34 -4.00
CA ALA A 86 11.20 -1.15 -3.39
C ALA A 86 12.07 0.08 -3.67
N TYR A 87 11.44 1.25 -3.68
CA TYR A 87 12.14 2.52 -3.62
C TYR A 87 12.40 2.88 -2.16
N ASP A 88 13.66 3.06 -1.81
CA ASP A 88 14.13 3.47 -0.49
C ASP A 88 14.64 4.90 -0.52
N HIS A 89 14.14 5.77 0.37
CA HIS A 89 14.53 7.17 0.41
C HIS A 89 15.93 7.32 0.99
N LEU A 90 16.80 8.03 0.27
CA LEU A 90 18.15 8.36 0.73
C LEU A 90 18.13 9.19 2.03
N ASP A 91 17.21 10.14 2.09
CA ASP A 91 16.97 10.96 3.27
C ASP A 91 15.49 10.86 3.66
N ARG A 92 15.22 10.21 4.79
CA ARG A 92 13.86 10.04 5.30
C ARG A 92 13.20 11.33 5.76
N THR A 93 13.99 12.37 6.06
CA THR A 93 13.46 13.67 6.47
C THR A 93 12.83 14.42 5.31
N GLN A 94 13.28 14.15 4.08
CA GLN A 94 12.77 14.75 2.85
C GLN A 94 11.62 13.97 2.19
N LYS A 95 11.23 12.86 2.80
CA LYS A 95 10.15 12.02 2.30
C LYS A 95 8.81 12.71 2.42
N LEU A 96 8.12 12.93 1.30
CA LEU A 96 6.75 13.43 1.28
C LEU A 96 5.74 12.28 1.47
N PHE A 97 5.95 11.16 0.77
CA PHE A 97 5.10 9.97 0.89
C PHE A 97 5.86 8.68 0.54
N ALA A 98 5.28 7.55 0.87
CA ALA A 98 5.82 6.27 0.45
C ALA A 98 5.40 5.96 -1.00
N ILE A 99 6.35 5.73 -1.90
CA ILE A 99 6.10 5.39 -3.31
C ILE A 99 5.14 4.19 -3.42
N SER A 100 5.29 3.19 -2.56
CA SER A 100 4.39 2.03 -2.49
C SER A 100 2.95 2.35 -2.12
N LYS A 101 2.65 3.55 -1.63
CA LYS A 101 1.30 4.02 -1.29
C LYS A 101 0.76 5.08 -2.24
N ALA A 102 1.57 5.57 -3.19
CA ALA A 102 1.20 6.63 -4.13
C ALA A 102 -0.11 6.33 -4.88
N TYR A 103 -0.34 5.08 -5.27
CA TYR A 103 -1.56 4.66 -5.96
C TYR A 103 -2.85 4.82 -5.14
N LYS A 104 -2.76 5.02 -3.83
CA LYS A 104 -3.91 5.29 -2.93
C LYS A 104 -4.19 6.78 -2.75
N MET A 105 -3.28 7.64 -3.20
CA MET A 105 -3.43 9.09 -3.08
C MET A 105 -4.39 9.60 -4.15
N LYS A 106 -5.22 10.59 -3.76
CA LYS A 106 -6.26 11.13 -4.67
C LYS A 106 -5.69 12.09 -5.72
N ASP A 107 -4.65 12.81 -5.34
CA ASP A 107 -4.14 13.98 -6.09
C ASP A 107 -2.64 13.85 -6.43
N VAL A 108 -2.14 12.61 -6.58
CA VAL A 108 -0.77 12.40 -7.01
C VAL A 108 -0.67 12.58 -8.54
N SER A 109 0.12 13.55 -8.98
CA SER A 109 0.51 13.69 -10.38
C SER A 109 1.75 12.85 -10.69
N LEU A 110 1.97 12.52 -11.97
CA LEU A 110 3.17 11.79 -12.38
C LEU A 110 4.43 12.62 -12.14
N ASP A 111 4.37 13.94 -12.31
CA ASP A 111 5.51 14.83 -12.03
C ASP A 111 5.89 14.83 -10.54
N LEU A 112 4.90 14.87 -9.64
CA LEU A 112 5.11 14.76 -8.21
C LEU A 112 5.69 13.40 -7.82
N LEU A 113 5.20 12.35 -8.45
CA LEU A 113 5.69 10.99 -8.24
C LEU A 113 7.13 10.83 -8.72
N GLU A 114 7.48 11.38 -9.88
CA GLU A 114 8.85 11.37 -10.41
C GLU A 114 9.82 12.14 -9.49
N ALA A 115 9.40 13.32 -9.04
CA ALA A 115 10.18 14.12 -8.08
C ALA A 115 10.42 13.38 -6.76
N GLU A 116 9.48 12.54 -6.33
CA GLU A 116 9.65 11.73 -5.12
C GLU A 116 10.53 10.50 -5.38
N ILE A 117 10.38 9.85 -6.56
CA ILE A 117 11.24 8.72 -6.99
C ILE A 117 12.70 9.17 -7.09
N ALA A 118 12.97 10.37 -7.59
CA ALA A 118 14.31 10.93 -7.71
C ALA A 118 15.08 11.07 -6.37
N LYS A 119 14.37 11.03 -5.22
CA LYS A 119 14.97 11.03 -3.87
C LYS A 119 15.25 9.62 -3.34
N CYS A 120 14.96 8.59 -4.15
CA CYS A 120 15.01 7.20 -3.74
C CYS A 120 16.04 6.42 -4.55
N GLU A 121 16.50 5.34 -3.98
CA GLU A 121 17.23 4.28 -4.66
C GLU A 121 16.36 3.05 -4.84
N LEU A 122 16.58 2.31 -5.94
CA LEU A 122 15.93 1.02 -6.15
C LEU A 122 16.72 -0.06 -5.42
N VAL A 123 16.05 -0.73 -4.46
CA VAL A 123 16.65 -1.83 -3.68
C VAL A 123 15.73 -3.04 -3.68
N CYS A 124 16.29 -4.24 -3.65
CA CYS A 124 15.48 -5.44 -3.44
C CYS A 124 14.99 -5.52 -1.99
N HIS A 125 13.91 -6.27 -1.74
CA HIS A 125 13.33 -6.36 -0.40
C HIS A 125 14.31 -6.86 0.66
N ASN A 126 15.25 -7.74 0.30
CA ASN A 126 16.26 -8.22 1.23
C ASN A 126 17.23 -7.10 1.64
N CYS A 127 17.75 -6.34 0.68
CA CYS A 127 18.62 -5.20 0.95
C CYS A 127 17.87 -4.10 1.71
N HIS A 128 16.62 -3.80 1.34
CA HIS A 128 15.78 -2.83 2.06
C HIS A 128 15.54 -3.25 3.52
N ALA A 129 15.25 -4.54 3.76
CA ALA A 129 15.09 -5.07 5.11
C ALA A 129 16.40 -4.95 5.91
N PHE A 130 17.52 -5.25 5.29
CA PHE A 130 18.84 -5.13 5.88
C PHE A 130 19.18 -3.67 6.23
N ARG A 131 19.00 -2.72 5.30
CA ARG A 131 19.16 -1.27 5.57
C ARG A 131 18.30 -0.83 6.76
N THR A 132 17.04 -1.26 6.79
CA THR A 132 16.11 -0.92 7.88
C THR A 132 16.57 -1.52 9.21
N TRP A 133 17.12 -2.74 9.20
CA TRP A 133 17.66 -3.37 10.39
C TRP A 133 18.90 -2.62 10.92
N VAL A 134 19.83 -2.29 10.05
CA VAL A 134 21.05 -1.51 10.38
C VAL A 134 20.68 -0.13 10.96
N GLU A 135 19.72 0.56 10.37
CA GLU A 135 19.27 1.86 10.86
C GLU A 135 18.59 1.79 12.23
N ARG A 136 17.90 0.69 12.52
CA ARG A 136 17.23 0.46 13.81
C ARG A 136 18.18 -0.06 14.89
N ALA A 137 19.24 -0.75 14.50
CA ALA A 137 20.34 -1.06 15.39
C ALA A 137 21.02 0.25 15.76
N HIS A 138 20.70 0.80 16.95
CA HIS A 138 21.11 2.12 17.44
C HIS A 138 22.62 2.29 17.65
N ASP A 139 23.45 1.42 17.08
CA ASP A 139 24.90 1.51 17.14
C ASP A 139 25.45 2.11 15.85
N PRO A 140 25.94 3.38 15.88
CA PRO A 140 26.53 4.03 14.71
C PRO A 140 27.78 3.29 14.20
N THR A 141 28.46 2.49 15.02
CA THR A 141 29.62 1.69 14.61
C THR A 141 29.20 0.47 13.81
N VAL A 142 28.09 -0.16 14.14
CA VAL A 142 27.49 -1.26 13.37
C VAL A 142 27.03 -0.78 12.00
N ARG A 143 26.52 0.46 11.92
CA ARG A 143 26.08 1.09 10.68
C ARG A 143 27.20 1.18 9.63
N GLN A 144 28.39 1.57 10.04
CA GLN A 144 29.53 1.75 9.13
C GLN A 144 30.22 0.42 8.79
N ALA A 145 30.42 -0.45 9.79
CA ALA A 145 31.05 -1.75 9.63
C ALA A 145 30.20 -2.69 8.76
N THR A 146 28.88 -2.68 8.94
CA THR A 146 27.98 -3.61 8.28
C THR A 146 27.83 -3.35 6.78
N ILE A 147 27.97 -2.09 6.34
CA ILE A 147 27.88 -1.74 4.91
C ILE A 147 29.19 -2.06 4.19
N ASN A 148 30.33 -1.88 4.87
CA ASN A 148 31.66 -1.99 4.26
C ASN A 148 32.34 -3.35 4.47
N GLU A 149 31.92 -4.17 5.43
CA GLU A 149 32.69 -5.34 5.87
C GLU A 149 31.95 -6.68 5.82
N LEU A 150 30.66 -6.70 5.48
CA LEU A 150 29.97 -7.99 5.31
C LEU A 150 30.29 -8.58 3.93
N PRO A 151 30.99 -9.71 3.87
CA PRO A 151 31.22 -10.44 2.64
C PRO A 151 29.96 -11.19 2.21
N LEU A 152 28.82 -10.45 2.04
CA LEU A 152 27.58 -11.01 1.50
C LEU A 152 27.78 -11.57 0.10
N MET A 153 28.78 -11.07 -0.62
CA MET A 153 29.16 -11.58 -1.95
C MET A 153 29.89 -12.93 -1.88
N GLU A 154 30.63 -13.22 -0.82
CA GLU A 154 31.35 -14.51 -0.72
C GLU A 154 30.45 -15.67 -0.29
N LEU A 155 29.40 -15.42 0.48
CA LEU A 155 28.43 -16.45 0.90
C LEU A 155 27.49 -16.91 -0.22
N MET A 156 27.25 -16.07 -1.22
CA MET A 156 26.38 -16.41 -2.36
C MET A 156 27.11 -17.07 -3.54
N THR A 157 28.44 -17.06 -3.56
CA THR A 157 29.24 -17.70 -4.61
C THR A 157 29.67 -19.13 -4.26
N GLN A 158 29.38 -19.62 -3.05
CA GLN A 158 29.75 -20.97 -2.59
C GLN A 158 28.55 -21.93 -2.48
N ALA A 159 27.34 -21.55 -2.99
CA ALA A 159 26.17 -22.42 -3.00
C ALA A 159 25.86 -22.94 -4.41
#